data_ce4cd2aecb2036f63ed66de865a0c1bf
#
_entry.id   ce4cd2aecb2036f63ed66de865a0c1bf
#
_cell.length_a   1.000
_cell.length_b   1.000
_cell.length_c   1.000
_cell.angle_alpha   90.00
_cell.angle_beta   90.00
_cell.angle_gamma   90.00
#
_symmetry.space_group_name_H-M   'P 1'
#
loop_
_entity.id
_entity.type
_entity.pdbx_description
1 polymer ?
#
loop_
_entity_poly.entity_id
_entity_poly.type
_entity_poly.pdbx_seq_one_letter_code
_entity_poly.pdbx_strand_id
1 'polypeptide(L)'
;MRKILCRALLCLCLVLALGPVHTAFAQDLDRIESYDVDVTPNTEDGSLRIQVTLEWTVLAEGPVSWVKIGVPNGSIRQEQALTDNIDRLSFDNSYMYVYFNRDYDDGETFRFSYSWIQEYMYTLGADGSVEYVYTPGWFNEARVGR
;
A
#
# COMPACT_ATOMS: atom_id res chain seq x y z
N MET A 1 -27.14 32.03 -47.79
CA MET A 1 -27.37 31.93 -46.34
C MET A 1 -27.16 30.51 -45.78
N ARG A 2 -27.74 29.43 -46.33
CA ARG A 2 -27.57 28.04 -45.77
C ARG A 2 -26.11 27.57 -45.66
N LYS A 3 -25.22 27.89 -46.64
CA LYS A 3 -23.81 27.45 -46.61
C LYS A 3 -22.97 28.15 -45.53
N ILE A 4 -23.31 29.40 -45.18
CA ILE A 4 -22.64 30.16 -44.12
C ILE A 4 -23.06 29.63 -42.74
N LEU A 5 -24.34 29.31 -42.58
CA LEU A 5 -24.87 28.72 -41.34
C LEU A 5 -24.25 27.35 -41.04
N CYS A 6 -24.09 26.47 -42.04
CA CYS A 6 -23.42 25.17 -41.89
C CYS A 6 -21.94 25.29 -41.48
N ARG A 7 -21.21 26.26 -42.06
CA ARG A 7 -19.81 26.52 -41.71
C ARG A 7 -19.65 27.06 -40.29
N ALA A 8 -20.54 27.98 -39.89
CA ALA A 8 -20.55 28.48 -38.50
C ALA A 8 -20.87 27.41 -37.50
N LEU A 9 -21.82 26.50 -37.79
CA LEU A 9 -22.16 25.38 -36.93
C LEU A 9 -21.01 24.37 -36.81
N LEU A 10 -20.30 24.08 -37.92
CA LEU A 10 -19.15 23.18 -37.93
C LEU A 10 -17.98 23.75 -37.11
N CYS A 11 -17.70 25.04 -37.21
CA CYS A 11 -16.68 25.70 -36.40
C CYS A 11 -17.04 25.70 -34.91
N LEU A 12 -18.30 25.89 -34.55
CA LEU A 12 -18.77 25.85 -33.16
C LEU A 12 -18.62 24.45 -32.56
N CYS A 13 -18.95 23.40 -33.31
CA CYS A 13 -18.74 22.01 -32.88
C CYS A 13 -17.26 21.68 -32.69
N LEU A 14 -16.37 22.21 -33.53
CA LEU A 14 -14.92 22.01 -33.43
C LEU A 14 -14.34 22.67 -32.17
N VAL A 15 -14.81 23.89 -31.86
CA VAL A 15 -14.37 24.61 -30.63
C VAL A 15 -14.87 23.93 -29.37
N LEU A 16 -16.06 23.34 -29.37
CA LEU A 16 -16.60 22.58 -28.26
C LEU A 16 -15.87 21.21 -28.06
N ALA A 17 -15.34 20.62 -29.13
CA ALA A 17 -14.55 19.39 -29.06
C ALA A 17 -13.10 19.62 -28.54
N LEU A 18 -12.61 20.86 -28.59
CA LEU A 18 -11.31 21.30 -28.05
C LEU A 18 -11.43 21.88 -26.63
N GLY A 19 -12.52 21.63 -25.92
CA GLY A 19 -12.67 21.99 -24.53
C GLY A 19 -11.44 21.53 -23.73
N PRO A 20 -11.08 22.21 -22.64
CA PRO A 20 -9.89 21.87 -21.86
C PRO A 20 -10.01 20.41 -21.44
N VAL A 21 -9.05 19.59 -21.89
CA VAL A 21 -8.87 18.24 -21.38
C VAL A 21 -8.43 18.44 -19.93
N HIS A 22 -9.38 18.35 -19.01
CA HIS A 22 -9.05 18.27 -17.60
C HIS A 22 -8.29 16.95 -17.45
N THR A 23 -6.95 17.02 -17.36
CA THR A 23 -6.16 15.93 -16.85
C THR A 23 -6.62 15.73 -15.40
N ALA A 24 -7.43 14.71 -15.17
CA ALA A 24 -7.70 14.25 -13.82
C ALA A 24 -6.35 13.74 -13.29
N PHE A 25 -5.66 14.57 -12.50
CA PHE A 25 -4.56 14.09 -11.68
C PHE A 25 -5.20 13.13 -10.67
N ALA A 26 -4.72 11.88 -10.64
CA ALA A 26 -5.07 10.98 -9.56
C ALA A 26 -4.61 11.68 -8.27
N GLN A 27 -5.55 11.97 -7.38
CA GLN A 27 -5.23 12.53 -6.08
C GLN A 27 -4.63 11.40 -5.23
N ASP A 28 -3.50 11.67 -4.58
CA ASP A 28 -2.94 10.75 -3.63
C ASP A 28 -3.94 10.61 -2.47
N LEU A 29 -4.34 9.37 -2.16
CA LEU A 29 -5.31 9.09 -1.09
C LEU A 29 -4.65 9.06 0.28
N ASP A 30 -3.40 8.60 0.32
CA ASP A 30 -2.61 8.38 1.53
C ASP A 30 -1.14 8.70 1.27
N ARG A 31 -0.39 8.89 2.36
CA ARG A 31 1.06 8.99 2.33
C ARG A 31 1.68 8.17 3.44
N ILE A 32 2.73 7.42 3.11
CA ILE A 32 3.55 6.72 4.09
C ILE A 32 4.72 7.64 4.45
N GLU A 33 4.73 8.11 5.71
CA GLU A 33 5.78 8.99 6.23
C GLU A 33 7.03 8.20 6.61
N SER A 34 6.84 7.00 7.20
CA SER A 34 7.93 6.07 7.48
C SER A 34 7.48 4.62 7.35
N TYR A 35 8.41 3.77 6.96
CA TYR A 35 8.25 2.32 6.87
C TYR A 35 9.50 1.63 7.40
N ASP A 36 9.43 1.21 8.65
CA ASP A 36 10.53 0.54 9.35
C ASP A 36 10.25 -0.96 9.40
N VAL A 37 11.24 -1.78 9.04
CA VAL A 37 11.14 -3.24 9.03
C VAL A 37 12.30 -3.84 9.79
N ASP A 38 11.99 -4.56 10.87
CA ASP A 38 12.93 -5.40 11.60
C ASP A 38 12.79 -6.86 11.16
N VAL A 39 13.89 -7.45 10.73
CA VAL A 39 13.95 -8.85 10.27
C VAL A 39 14.87 -9.64 11.18
N THR A 40 14.33 -10.65 11.84
CA THR A 40 15.11 -11.53 12.73
C THR A 40 15.04 -12.97 12.21
N PRO A 41 16.15 -13.55 11.71
CA PRO A 41 16.20 -14.95 11.31
C PRO A 41 16.07 -15.89 12.49
N ASN A 42 15.27 -16.95 12.34
CA ASN A 42 15.26 -18.10 13.22
C ASN A 42 16.09 -19.22 12.58
N THR A 43 17.26 -19.49 13.12
CA THR A 43 18.19 -20.47 12.58
C THR A 43 17.78 -21.92 12.88
N GLU A 44 16.78 -22.16 13.74
CA GLU A 44 16.30 -23.50 14.06
C GLU A 44 15.38 -24.06 12.98
N ASP A 45 14.52 -23.20 12.39
CA ASP A 45 13.52 -23.63 11.39
C ASP A 45 13.61 -22.87 10.06
N GLY A 46 14.55 -21.92 9.93
CA GLY A 46 14.75 -21.14 8.73
C GLY A 46 13.69 -20.05 8.49
N SER A 47 12.79 -19.83 9.43
CA SER A 47 11.80 -18.75 9.32
C SER A 47 12.39 -17.38 9.63
N LEU A 48 11.67 -16.33 9.25
CA LEU A 48 11.99 -14.95 9.61
C LEU A 48 10.86 -14.39 10.49
N ARG A 49 11.21 -13.82 11.65
CA ARG A 49 10.29 -12.92 12.35
C ARG A 49 10.40 -11.56 11.70
N ILE A 50 9.30 -11.08 11.18
CA ILE A 50 9.18 -9.75 10.58
C ILE A 50 8.35 -8.88 11.51
N GLN A 51 8.87 -7.70 11.84
CA GLN A 51 8.12 -6.66 12.52
C GLN A 51 8.12 -5.43 11.64
N VAL A 52 6.94 -4.87 11.42
CA VAL A 52 6.75 -3.68 10.61
C VAL A 52 6.16 -2.58 11.47
N THR A 53 6.71 -1.38 11.31
CA THR A 53 6.18 -0.16 11.89
C THR A 53 5.99 0.88 10.80
N LEU A 54 4.78 1.43 10.69
CA LEU A 54 4.43 2.45 9.72
C LEU A 54 3.95 3.71 10.41
N GLU A 55 4.29 4.85 9.82
CA GLU A 55 3.63 6.12 10.06
C GLU A 55 2.89 6.50 8.78
N TRP A 56 1.59 6.70 8.89
CA TRP A 56 0.64 6.83 7.78
C TRP A 56 -0.18 8.10 7.91
N THR A 57 -0.28 8.87 6.83
CA THR A 57 -1.11 10.08 6.76
C THR A 57 -2.25 9.87 5.77
N VAL A 58 -3.49 10.08 6.19
CA VAL A 58 -4.66 10.14 5.32
C VAL A 58 -4.67 11.47 4.60
N LEU A 59 -4.67 11.48 3.26
CA LEU A 59 -4.65 12.72 2.47
C LEU A 59 -6.01 13.09 1.91
N ALA A 60 -6.81 12.10 1.51
CA ALA A 60 -8.13 12.31 0.93
C ALA A 60 -8.95 11.01 0.97
N GLU A 61 -10.27 11.15 0.78
CA GLU A 61 -11.23 10.04 0.80
C GLU A 61 -11.25 9.27 2.14
N GLY A 62 -10.95 9.95 3.24
CA GLY A 62 -11.20 9.42 4.58
C GLY A 62 -12.72 9.25 4.84
N PRO A 63 -13.09 8.60 5.92
CA PRO A 63 -12.20 8.04 6.94
C PRO A 63 -11.57 6.70 6.53
N VAL A 64 -10.36 6.43 7.04
CA VAL A 64 -9.64 5.17 6.88
C VAL A 64 -9.76 4.33 8.14
N SER A 65 -10.38 3.16 8.03
CA SER A 65 -10.53 2.19 9.12
C SER A 65 -9.68 0.93 8.93
N TRP A 66 -9.03 0.79 7.80
CA TRP A 66 -8.11 -0.32 7.49
C TRP A 66 -7.13 0.06 6.38
N VAL A 67 -5.99 -0.61 6.35
CA VAL A 67 -4.99 -0.50 5.28
C VAL A 67 -4.59 -1.89 4.78
N LYS A 68 -4.07 -1.93 3.55
CA LYS A 68 -3.68 -3.15 2.84
C LYS A 68 -2.21 -3.05 2.44
N ILE A 69 -1.40 -4.02 2.88
CA ILE A 69 0.05 -4.03 2.70
C ILE A 69 0.45 -5.38 2.09
N GLY A 70 1.21 -5.37 1.00
CA GLY A 70 1.71 -6.58 0.37
C GLY A 70 2.69 -7.34 1.27
N VAL A 71 2.67 -8.66 1.21
CA VAL A 71 3.61 -9.55 1.90
C VAL A 71 4.39 -10.40 0.90
N PRO A 72 5.64 -10.79 1.22
CA PRO A 72 6.54 -11.45 0.26
C PRO A 72 6.00 -12.74 -0.37
N ASN A 73 5.33 -13.57 0.42
CA ASN A 73 4.65 -14.79 -0.04
C ASN A 73 3.54 -15.20 0.94
N GLY A 74 2.73 -16.19 0.55
CA GLY A 74 1.57 -16.65 1.29
C GLY A 74 1.85 -17.52 2.52
N SER A 75 3.12 -17.81 2.82
CA SER A 75 3.48 -18.70 3.93
C SER A 75 3.83 -17.89 5.17
N ILE A 76 2.79 -17.39 5.81
CA ILE A 76 2.90 -16.62 7.06
C ILE A 76 2.14 -17.32 8.20
N ARG A 77 2.54 -17.03 9.41
CA ARG A 77 1.87 -17.50 10.64
C ARG A 77 2.13 -16.57 11.81
N GLN A 78 1.31 -16.70 12.86
CA GLN A 78 1.47 -15.97 14.14
C GLN A 78 1.47 -14.44 13.94
N GLU A 79 0.51 -13.94 13.19
CA GLU A 79 0.29 -12.51 13.03
C GLU A 79 -0.09 -11.89 14.38
N GLN A 80 0.56 -10.80 14.73
CA GLN A 80 0.38 -10.13 16.02
C GLN A 80 0.33 -8.62 15.85
N ALA A 81 -0.73 -7.99 16.36
CA ALA A 81 -0.77 -6.55 16.57
C ALA A 81 0.18 -6.16 17.70
N LEU A 82 0.98 -5.12 17.49
CA LEU A 82 1.95 -4.61 18.46
C LEU A 82 1.58 -3.23 19.00
N THR A 83 0.55 -2.59 18.43
CA THR A 83 -0.01 -1.31 18.89
C THR A 83 -1.49 -1.44 19.18
N ASP A 84 -1.95 -0.71 20.18
CA ASP A 84 -3.32 -0.79 20.71
C ASP A 84 -4.39 -0.25 19.75
N ASN A 85 -4.01 0.48 18.73
CA ASN A 85 -4.93 1.01 17.71
C ASN A 85 -5.30 -0.01 16.63
N ILE A 86 -4.68 -1.19 16.61
CA ILE A 86 -5.07 -2.28 15.72
C ILE A 86 -6.15 -3.13 16.41
N ASP A 87 -7.31 -3.23 15.78
CA ASP A 87 -8.40 -4.13 16.20
C ASP A 87 -8.11 -5.58 15.82
N ARG A 88 -7.73 -5.81 14.57
CA ARG A 88 -7.40 -7.15 14.06
C ARG A 88 -6.51 -7.11 12.83
N LEU A 89 -5.82 -8.22 12.61
CA LEU A 89 -5.09 -8.51 11.38
C LEU A 89 -5.84 -9.59 10.58
N SER A 90 -5.76 -9.53 9.26
CA SER A 90 -6.29 -10.55 8.36
C SER A 90 -5.38 -10.70 7.15
N PHE A 91 -5.22 -11.93 6.66
CA PHE A 91 -4.31 -12.25 5.58
C PHE A 91 -5.01 -13.03 4.46
N ASP A 92 -4.72 -12.69 3.19
CA ASP A 92 -5.33 -13.30 2.00
C ASP A 92 -4.32 -13.86 0.99
N ASN A 93 -3.25 -14.51 1.45
CA ASN A 93 -2.14 -15.06 0.64
C ASN A 93 -1.23 -14.04 -0.06
N SER A 94 -1.59 -12.78 -0.18
CA SER A 94 -0.81 -11.74 -0.85
C SER A 94 -0.70 -10.46 -0.05
N TYR A 95 -1.67 -10.21 0.82
CA TYR A 95 -1.78 -8.96 1.55
C TYR A 95 -2.13 -9.17 3.01
N MET A 96 -1.50 -8.37 3.86
CA MET A 96 -1.91 -8.14 5.23
C MET A 96 -2.91 -6.99 5.26
N TYR A 97 -4.10 -7.24 5.81
CA TYR A 97 -5.11 -6.23 6.11
C TYR A 97 -4.99 -5.88 7.59
N VAL A 98 -4.73 -4.62 7.86
CA VAL A 98 -4.65 -4.08 9.22
C VAL A 98 -5.90 -3.28 9.48
N TYR A 99 -6.78 -3.74 10.36
CA TYR A 99 -8.02 -3.05 10.74
C TYR A 99 -7.80 -2.30 12.05
N PHE A 100 -8.26 -1.05 12.08
CA PHE A 100 -8.10 -0.19 13.23
C PHE A 100 -9.35 -0.17 14.12
N ASN A 101 -9.17 0.14 15.39
CA ASN A 101 -10.25 0.23 16.38
C ASN A 101 -10.99 1.59 16.32
N ARG A 102 -10.57 2.49 15.44
CA ARG A 102 -11.25 3.75 15.11
C ARG A 102 -10.98 4.13 13.65
N ASP A 103 -11.79 5.05 13.17
CA ASP A 103 -11.55 5.71 11.89
C ASP A 103 -10.51 6.83 12.03
N TYR A 104 -9.76 7.09 10.96
CA TYR A 104 -8.81 8.19 10.81
C TYR A 104 -9.28 9.10 9.68
N ASP A 105 -9.48 10.38 9.98
CA ASP A 105 -9.99 11.37 9.04
C ASP A 105 -8.89 11.98 8.16
N ASP A 106 -9.29 12.71 7.11
CA ASP A 106 -8.37 13.43 6.23
C ASP A 106 -7.45 14.37 7.04
N GLY A 107 -6.15 14.30 6.76
CA GLY A 107 -5.10 15.05 7.44
C GLY A 107 -4.58 14.41 8.73
N GLU A 108 -5.19 13.34 9.23
CA GLU A 108 -4.66 12.64 10.39
C GLU A 108 -3.42 11.81 10.03
N THR A 109 -2.42 11.85 10.90
CA THR A 109 -1.25 10.98 10.86
C THR A 109 -1.29 10.03 12.05
N PHE A 110 -1.05 8.74 11.81
CA PHE A 110 -1.05 7.74 12.86
C PHE A 110 0.05 6.70 12.64
N ARG A 111 0.50 6.11 13.73
CA ARG A 111 1.54 5.07 13.73
C ARG A 111 0.94 3.76 14.20
N PHE A 112 1.32 2.67 13.53
CA PHE A 112 0.92 1.33 13.91
C PHE A 112 2.05 0.33 13.63
N SER A 113 2.05 -0.77 14.39
CA SER A 113 3.06 -1.81 14.28
C SER A 113 2.43 -3.19 14.44
N TYR A 114 2.91 -4.13 13.64
CA TYR A 114 2.51 -5.53 13.69
C TYR A 114 3.67 -6.44 13.31
N SER A 115 3.55 -7.73 13.63
CA SER A 115 4.57 -8.72 13.29
C SER A 115 3.94 -10.02 12.80
N TRP A 116 4.75 -10.84 12.12
CA TRP A 116 4.41 -12.20 11.72
C TRP A 116 5.66 -13.06 11.60
N ILE A 117 5.48 -14.36 11.45
CA ILE A 117 6.53 -15.29 11.05
C ILE A 117 6.37 -15.57 9.55
N GLN A 118 7.43 -15.32 8.80
CA GLN A 118 7.51 -15.54 7.34
C GLN A 118 8.33 -16.82 7.08
N GLU A 119 7.79 -17.71 6.28
CA GLU A 119 8.47 -18.93 5.87
C GLU A 119 8.99 -18.85 4.44
N TYR A 120 9.87 -19.77 4.08
CA TYR A 120 10.41 -19.96 2.71
C TYR A 120 11.10 -18.72 2.11
N MET A 121 11.87 -18.00 2.95
CA MET A 121 12.66 -16.82 2.56
C MET A 121 14.17 -17.10 2.56
N TYR A 122 14.58 -18.36 2.38
CA TYR A 122 15.98 -18.74 2.36
C TYR A 122 16.30 -19.71 1.21
N THR A 123 17.56 -19.72 0.80
CA THR A 123 18.15 -20.71 -0.10
C THR A 123 19.30 -21.42 0.58
N LEU A 124 19.50 -22.70 0.22
CA LEU A 124 20.61 -23.50 0.71
C LEU A 124 21.68 -23.57 -0.36
N GLY A 125 22.89 -23.13 -0.04
CA GLY A 125 24.07 -23.32 -0.87
C GLY A 125 24.54 -24.76 -0.86
N ALA A 126 25.24 -25.18 -1.93
CA ALA A 126 25.82 -26.53 -2.04
C ALA A 126 26.91 -26.81 -0.98
N ASP A 127 27.46 -25.77 -0.38
CA ASP A 127 28.44 -25.81 0.72
C ASP A 127 27.80 -25.83 2.12
N GLY A 128 26.45 -25.87 2.18
CA GLY A 128 25.70 -25.83 3.42
C GLY A 128 25.46 -24.41 3.97
N SER A 129 25.83 -23.38 3.23
CA SER A 129 25.49 -21.99 3.57
C SER A 129 23.98 -21.75 3.47
N VAL A 130 23.47 -20.82 4.26
CA VAL A 130 22.07 -20.37 4.22
C VAL A 130 22.06 -18.88 3.86
N GLU A 131 21.38 -18.55 2.79
CA GLU A 131 21.14 -17.18 2.36
C GLU A 131 19.67 -16.84 2.59
N TYR A 132 19.42 -15.79 3.35
CA TYR A 132 18.06 -15.24 3.55
C TYR A 132 17.83 -14.11 2.55
N VAL A 133 16.71 -14.19 1.82
CA VAL A 133 16.28 -13.15 0.90
C VAL A 133 14.95 -12.60 1.38
N TYR A 134 14.94 -11.35 1.80
CA TYR A 134 13.73 -10.65 2.21
C TYR A 134 13.36 -9.59 1.18
N THR A 135 12.11 -9.65 0.71
CA THR A 135 11.52 -8.59 -0.12
C THR A 135 10.53 -7.82 0.75
N PRO A 136 10.73 -6.51 0.96
CA PRO A 136 9.78 -5.68 1.70
C PRO A 136 8.38 -5.74 1.11
N GLY A 137 7.36 -5.48 1.94
CA GLY A 137 6.00 -5.31 1.49
C GLY A 137 5.89 -4.20 0.44
N TRP A 138 4.92 -4.31 -0.44
CA TRP A 138 4.70 -3.33 -1.49
C TRP A 138 3.42 -2.53 -1.23
N PHE A 139 3.45 -1.29 -1.71
CA PHE A 139 2.36 -0.33 -1.66
C PHE A 139 2.03 0.12 -3.08
N ASN A 140 0.85 0.68 -3.28
CA ASN A 140 0.55 1.37 -4.52
C ASN A 140 1.46 2.62 -4.64
N GLU A 141 2.10 2.84 -5.79
CA GLU A 141 3.02 3.97 -6.03
C GLU A 141 2.41 5.34 -5.70
N ALA A 142 1.09 5.49 -5.87
CA ALA A 142 0.37 6.71 -5.54
C ALA A 142 0.26 6.98 -4.03
N ARG A 143 0.62 5.99 -3.19
CA ARG A 143 0.48 6.04 -1.73
C ARG A 143 1.81 6.14 -0.97
N VAL A 144 2.91 6.30 -1.67
CA VAL A 144 4.24 6.47 -1.07
C VAL A 144 4.65 7.92 -1.13
N GLY A 145 4.91 8.52 0.03
CA GLY A 145 5.51 9.86 0.14
C GLY A 145 6.92 9.87 -0.47
N ARG A 146 7.28 10.95 -1.16
CA ARG A 146 8.61 11.19 -1.72
C ARG A 146 9.40 12.10 -0.82
#